data_fdfb9d0ec96371a6c747296d40d3aea2
#
_entry.id   fdfb9d0ec96371a6c747296d40d3aea2
#
_cell.length_a   1.000
_cell.length_b   1.000
_cell.length_c   1.000
_cell.angle_alpha   90.00
_cell.angle_beta   90.00
_cell.angle_gamma   90.00
#
_symmetry.space_group_name_H-M   'P 1'
#
loop_
_entity.id
_entity.type
_entity.pdbx_description
1 polymer ?
#
loop_
_entity_poly.entity_id
_entity_poly.type
_entity_poly.pdbx_seq_one_letter_code
_entity_poly.pdbx_strand_id
1 'polypeptide(L)'
;METILFFEPRLLRLSKEKKNPKNGKVWDIDKIKLLRRILDGRQVQLVLTSFNVQKDAALISLFNSFRIEVYDHFPCTENVNSSKHKEWKIREYPTAGKRYLIVDKHLIGKNCIMVNDFCSQDVEKILARI
;
A
#
# COMPACT_ATOMS: atom_id res chain seq x y z
N MET A 1 13.24 13.94 -7.89
CA MET A 1 12.33 13.21 -8.81
C MET A 1 11.24 12.52 -8.01
N GLU A 2 10.00 12.71 -8.38
CA GLU A 2 8.88 12.05 -7.70
C GLU A 2 8.85 10.57 -8.04
N THR A 3 8.48 9.78 -7.04
CA THR A 3 8.27 8.34 -7.18
C THR A 3 6.82 8.03 -6.90
N ILE A 4 6.21 7.21 -7.74
CA ILE A 4 4.87 6.69 -7.49
C ILE A 4 5.02 5.37 -6.76
N LEU A 5 4.44 5.27 -5.57
CA LEU A 5 4.44 4.04 -4.78
C LEU A 5 3.06 3.40 -4.87
N PHE A 6 2.98 2.32 -5.62
CA PHE A 6 1.78 1.48 -5.67
C PHE A 6 1.84 0.51 -4.49
N PHE A 7 0.95 0.67 -3.55
CA PHE A 7 0.99 -0.06 -2.29
C PHE A 7 -0.32 -0.82 -2.07
N GLU A 8 -0.21 -2.12 -1.78
CA GLU A 8 -1.35 -2.94 -1.44
C GLU A 8 -1.78 -2.69 0.00
N PRO A 9 -2.95 -2.06 0.24
CA PRO A 9 -3.33 -1.67 1.60
C PRO A 9 -3.56 -2.85 2.54
N ARG A 10 -3.81 -4.05 2.03
CA ARG A 10 -3.96 -5.24 2.89
C ARG A 10 -2.69 -5.58 3.64
N LEU A 11 -1.53 -5.09 3.18
CA LEU A 11 -0.28 -5.25 3.90
C LEU A 11 -0.27 -4.48 5.24
N LEU A 12 -1.20 -3.56 5.44
CA LEU A 12 -1.34 -2.80 6.67
C LEU A 12 -2.30 -3.44 7.67
N ARG A 13 -2.89 -4.58 7.34
CA ARG A 13 -3.77 -5.29 8.25
C ARG A 13 -2.97 -5.99 9.34
N LEU A 14 -3.63 -6.19 10.47
CA LEU A 14 -3.09 -7.02 11.54
C LEU A 14 -2.82 -8.42 11.03
N SER A 15 -1.68 -8.99 11.42
CA SER A 15 -1.40 -10.38 11.14
C SER A 15 -2.44 -11.26 11.85
N LYS A 16 -2.63 -12.49 11.34
CA LYS A 16 -3.62 -13.41 11.91
C LYS A 16 -3.38 -13.67 13.40
N GLU A 17 -2.13 -13.65 13.84
CA GLU A 17 -1.75 -13.88 15.23
C GLU A 17 -2.15 -12.74 16.16
N LYS A 18 -2.18 -11.51 15.65
CA LYS A 18 -2.52 -10.31 16.42
C LYS A 18 -3.98 -9.90 16.26
N LYS A 19 -4.72 -10.59 15.41
CA LYS A 19 -6.10 -10.24 15.12
C LYS A 19 -7.00 -10.60 16.29
N ASN A 20 -7.54 -9.58 16.96
CA ASN A 20 -8.50 -9.79 18.03
C ASN A 20 -9.90 -9.49 17.50
N PRO A 21 -10.71 -10.52 17.21
CA PRO A 21 -12.03 -10.32 16.64
C PRO A 21 -13.01 -9.57 17.56
N LYS A 22 -12.74 -9.55 18.87
CA LYS A 22 -13.58 -8.85 19.83
C LYS A 22 -13.45 -7.32 19.76
N ASN A 23 -12.33 -6.80 19.25
CA ASN A 23 -12.07 -5.36 19.20
C ASN A 23 -12.39 -4.72 17.84
N GLY A 24 -12.77 -5.51 16.84
CA GLY A 24 -13.05 -4.99 15.51
C GLY A 24 -11.86 -4.31 14.82
N LYS A 25 -10.68 -4.39 15.42
CA LYS A 25 -9.48 -3.79 14.84
C LYS A 25 -8.98 -4.66 13.71
N VAL A 26 -8.85 -4.06 12.53
CA VAL A 26 -8.37 -4.72 11.32
C VAL A 26 -6.97 -4.22 10.95
N TRP A 27 -6.69 -2.95 11.23
CA TRP A 27 -5.48 -2.28 10.78
C TRP A 27 -4.42 -2.25 11.86
N ASP A 28 -3.17 -2.46 11.46
CA ASP A 28 -2.01 -2.47 12.35
C ASP A 28 -1.36 -1.08 12.35
N ILE A 29 -1.46 -0.38 13.46
CA ILE A 29 -0.92 0.97 13.61
C ILE A 29 0.60 0.98 13.41
N ASP A 30 1.32 -0.04 13.86
CA ASP A 30 2.76 -0.12 13.68
C ASP A 30 3.13 -0.21 12.21
N LYS A 31 2.34 -0.94 11.41
CA LYS A 31 2.55 -1.02 9.96
C LYS A 31 2.25 0.33 9.28
N ILE A 32 1.25 1.05 9.76
CA ILE A 32 0.95 2.39 9.24
C ILE A 32 2.10 3.34 9.54
N LYS A 33 2.71 3.25 10.71
CA LYS A 33 3.91 4.03 11.05
C LYS A 33 5.08 3.68 10.13
N LEU A 34 5.23 2.42 9.75
CA LEU A 34 6.26 2.01 8.80
C LEU A 34 6.03 2.64 7.43
N LEU A 35 4.79 2.66 6.96
CA LEU A 35 4.45 3.34 5.71
C LEU A 35 4.74 4.84 5.81
N ARG A 36 4.38 5.46 6.92
CA ARG A 36 4.68 6.88 7.18
C ARG A 36 6.17 7.16 7.07
N ARG A 37 7.00 6.27 7.59
CA ARG A 37 8.45 6.38 7.53
C ARG A 37 8.96 6.36 6.08
N ILE A 38 8.34 5.57 5.21
CA ILE A 38 8.70 5.55 3.79
C ILE A 38 8.39 6.90 3.13
N LEU A 39 7.27 7.50 3.49
CA LEU A 39 6.77 8.74 2.84
C LEU A 39 7.43 10.00 3.40
N ASP A 40 7.96 9.93 4.61
CA ASP A 40 8.43 11.10 5.34
C ASP A 40 9.65 11.77 4.67
N GLY A 41 9.51 13.07 4.39
CA GLY A 41 10.60 13.85 3.81
C GLY A 41 10.95 13.50 2.36
N ARG A 42 10.11 12.73 1.67
CA ARG A 42 10.39 12.27 0.31
C ARG A 42 9.27 12.68 -0.64
N GLN A 43 9.62 12.82 -1.91
CA GLN A 43 8.65 13.10 -2.96
C GLN A 43 8.07 11.77 -3.45
N VAL A 44 7.16 11.20 -2.68
CA VAL A 44 6.52 9.93 -2.98
C VAL A 44 5.00 10.15 -3.04
N GLN A 45 4.41 9.73 -4.15
CA GLN A 45 2.96 9.75 -4.34
C GLN A 45 2.41 8.36 -4.03
N LEU A 46 1.61 8.25 -2.98
CA LEU A 46 1.04 6.97 -2.56
C LEU A 46 -0.22 6.67 -3.37
N VAL A 47 -0.21 5.53 -4.06
CA VAL A 47 -1.37 5.02 -4.78
C VAL A 47 -1.74 3.67 -4.18
N LEU A 48 -2.95 3.55 -3.64
CA LEU A 48 -3.45 2.31 -3.08
C LEU A 48 -4.01 1.43 -4.21
N THR A 49 -3.50 0.23 -4.36
CA THR A 49 -3.82 -0.63 -5.51
C THR A 49 -5.11 -1.42 -5.38
N SER A 50 -5.67 -1.51 -4.18
CA SER A 50 -7.02 -2.01 -3.98
C SER A 50 -7.61 -1.31 -2.76
N PHE A 51 -8.73 -0.62 -2.95
CA PHE A 51 -9.33 0.17 -1.88
C PHE A 51 -10.84 0.15 -2.01
N ASN A 52 -11.52 -0.25 -0.96
CA ASN A 52 -12.97 -0.22 -0.90
C ASN A 52 -13.40 0.93 0.01
N VAL A 53 -14.04 1.95 -0.56
CA VAL A 53 -14.41 3.16 0.18
C VAL A 53 -15.27 2.86 1.41
N GLN A 54 -16.14 1.87 1.31
CA GLN A 54 -17.03 1.50 2.43
C GLN A 54 -16.33 0.65 3.47
N LYS A 55 -15.64 -0.41 3.05
CA LYS A 55 -15.00 -1.36 3.97
C LYS A 55 -13.73 -0.80 4.61
N ASP A 56 -13.01 0.06 3.87
CA ASP A 56 -11.69 0.54 4.27
C ASP A 56 -11.73 1.99 4.77
N ALA A 57 -12.91 2.52 5.07
CA ALA A 57 -13.06 3.90 5.53
C ALA A 57 -12.23 4.21 6.78
N ALA A 58 -12.12 3.24 7.70
CA ALA A 58 -11.33 3.40 8.92
C ALA A 58 -9.84 3.61 8.63
N LEU A 59 -9.33 3.02 7.53
CA LEU A 59 -7.94 3.20 7.13
C LEU A 59 -7.66 4.66 6.75
N ILE A 60 -8.58 5.31 6.06
CA ILE A 60 -8.42 6.72 5.69
C ILE A 60 -8.36 7.60 6.95
N SER A 61 -9.19 7.31 7.95
CA SER A 61 -9.13 8.04 9.22
C SER A 61 -7.78 7.88 9.91
N LEU A 62 -7.23 6.67 9.89
CA LEU A 62 -5.91 6.40 10.44
C LEU A 62 -4.82 7.13 9.63
N PHE A 63 -4.89 7.13 8.31
CA PHE A 63 -3.96 7.87 7.46
C PHE A 63 -3.98 9.36 7.80
N ASN A 64 -5.16 9.95 7.97
CA ASN A 64 -5.29 11.36 8.35
C ASN A 64 -4.63 11.62 9.72
N SER A 65 -4.79 10.71 10.68
CA SER A 65 -4.18 10.82 12.00
C SER A 65 -2.65 10.80 11.95
N PHE A 66 -2.08 10.06 11.00
CA PHE A 66 -0.63 9.96 10.81
C PHE A 66 -0.12 10.90 9.72
N ARG A 67 -0.95 11.79 9.21
CA ARG A 67 -0.60 12.74 8.15
C ARG A 67 -0.07 12.04 6.90
N ILE A 68 -0.70 10.93 6.54
CA ILE A 68 -0.42 10.22 5.30
C ILE A 68 -1.45 10.69 4.27
N GLU A 69 -0.96 11.22 3.16
CA GLU A 69 -1.79 11.64 2.05
C GLU A 69 -1.85 10.55 1.00
N VAL A 70 -3.06 10.14 0.63
CA VAL A 70 -3.29 9.20 -0.47
C VAL A 70 -3.49 10.01 -1.74
N TYR A 71 -2.59 9.83 -2.70
CA TYR A 71 -2.67 10.55 -3.97
C TYR A 71 -3.78 9.99 -4.86
N ASP A 72 -3.91 8.67 -4.92
CA ASP A 72 -4.91 8.00 -5.74
C ASP A 72 -5.17 6.59 -5.23
N HIS A 73 -6.23 5.97 -5.73
CA HIS A 73 -6.53 4.59 -5.37
C HIS A 73 -7.30 3.90 -6.50
N PHE A 74 -7.15 2.58 -6.58
CA PHE A 74 -7.94 1.75 -7.49
C PHE A 74 -9.10 1.13 -6.73
N PRO A 75 -10.32 1.17 -7.28
CA PRO A 75 -11.45 0.55 -6.62
C PRO A 75 -11.28 -0.97 -6.56
N CYS A 76 -11.60 -1.54 -5.40
CA CYS A 76 -11.64 -2.98 -5.23
C CYS A 76 -13.05 -3.46 -5.57
N THR A 77 -13.21 -4.17 -6.68
CA THR A 77 -14.48 -4.80 -7.04
C THR A 77 -14.41 -6.26 -6.62
N GLU A 78 -15.48 -6.74 -5.99
CA GLU A 78 -15.54 -8.10 -5.45
C GLU A 78 -15.34 -9.19 -6.53
N ASN A 79 -15.66 -8.85 -7.78
CA ASN A 79 -15.59 -9.79 -8.89
C ASN A 79 -14.26 -9.80 -9.64
N VAL A 80 -13.33 -8.91 -9.29
CA VAL A 80 -12.06 -8.80 -10.00
C VAL A 80 -10.91 -8.82 -9.01
N ASN A 81 -10.79 -9.95 -8.34
CA ASN A 81 -9.75 -10.16 -7.33
C ASN A 81 -8.57 -10.91 -7.93
N SER A 82 -8.19 -10.58 -9.17
CA SER A 82 -7.03 -11.21 -9.77
C SER A 82 -5.85 -10.27 -9.77
N SER A 83 -4.67 -10.83 -9.49
CA SER A 83 -3.40 -10.13 -9.62
C SER A 83 -3.23 -9.55 -11.02
N LYS A 84 -3.81 -10.20 -12.03
CA LYS A 84 -3.80 -9.74 -13.43
C LYS A 84 -4.53 -8.40 -13.62
N HIS A 85 -5.67 -8.23 -12.97
CA HIS A 85 -6.43 -6.98 -13.07
C HIS A 85 -5.67 -5.83 -12.41
N LYS A 86 -5.11 -6.07 -11.23
CA LYS A 86 -4.30 -5.10 -10.52
C LYS A 86 -3.08 -4.72 -11.37
N GLU A 87 -2.39 -5.72 -11.92
CA GLU A 87 -1.24 -5.51 -12.78
C GLU A 87 -1.59 -4.67 -14.01
N TRP A 88 -2.74 -4.97 -14.63
CA TRP A 88 -3.22 -4.20 -15.77
C TRP A 88 -3.52 -2.75 -15.39
N LYS A 89 -4.17 -2.50 -14.25
CA LYS A 89 -4.46 -1.16 -13.77
C LYS A 89 -3.18 -0.36 -13.51
N ILE A 90 -2.18 -0.99 -12.95
CA ILE A 90 -0.87 -0.35 -12.72
C ILE A 90 -0.21 -0.01 -14.05
N ARG A 91 -0.25 -0.93 -15.01
CA ARG A 91 0.36 -0.73 -16.34
C ARG A 91 -0.29 0.45 -17.08
N GLU A 92 -1.61 0.59 -16.96
CA GLU A 92 -2.35 1.66 -17.62
C GLU A 92 -2.27 3.00 -16.87
N TYR A 93 -1.71 3.00 -15.67
CA TYR A 93 -1.62 4.21 -14.87
C TYR A 93 -0.59 5.17 -15.46
N PRO A 94 -0.96 6.46 -15.66
CA PRO A 94 -0.02 7.43 -16.26
C PRO A 94 1.10 7.78 -15.28
N THR A 95 2.30 7.32 -15.57
CA THR A 95 3.49 7.62 -14.75
C THR A 95 4.21 8.88 -15.21
N ALA A 96 4.00 9.33 -16.45
CA ALA A 96 4.55 10.57 -17.00
C ALA A 96 6.06 10.73 -16.78
N GLY A 97 6.81 9.66 -16.98
CA GLY A 97 8.27 9.68 -16.80
C GLY A 97 8.75 9.61 -15.36
N LYS A 98 7.85 9.49 -14.40
CA LYS A 98 8.20 9.32 -12.99
C LYS A 98 8.65 7.89 -12.72
N ARG A 99 9.51 7.73 -11.72
CA ARG A 99 9.83 6.40 -11.21
C ARG A 99 8.60 5.81 -10.55
N TYR A 100 8.48 4.48 -10.58
CA TYR A 100 7.44 3.82 -9.82
C TYR A 100 7.95 2.54 -9.19
N LEU A 101 7.33 2.18 -8.07
CA LEU A 101 7.64 0.98 -7.32
C LEU A 101 6.32 0.35 -6.88
N ILE A 102 6.23 -0.96 -6.97
CA ILE A 102 5.04 -1.71 -6.60
C ILE A 102 5.37 -2.54 -5.37
N VAL A 103 4.62 -2.34 -4.29
CA VAL A 103 4.76 -3.13 -3.06
C VAL A 103 3.49 -3.95 -2.90
N ASP A 104 3.62 -5.26 -3.03
CA ASP A 104 2.48 -6.17 -3.09
C ASP A 104 2.87 -7.54 -2.54
N LYS A 105 1.86 -8.33 -2.22
CA LYS A 105 2.06 -9.68 -1.69
C LYS A 105 2.25 -10.72 -2.80
N HIS A 106 1.70 -10.48 -3.97
CA HIS A 106 1.62 -11.49 -5.04
C HIS A 106 2.27 -11.07 -6.35
N LEU A 107 2.45 -9.78 -6.59
CA LEU A 107 3.00 -9.30 -7.87
C LEU A 107 4.52 -9.45 -7.90
N ILE A 108 5.02 -9.97 -9.01
CA ILE A 108 6.45 -10.21 -9.24
C ILE A 108 6.86 -9.44 -10.49
N GLY A 109 8.02 -8.81 -10.45
CA GLY A 109 8.54 -8.08 -11.60
C GLY A 109 9.66 -7.13 -11.24
N LYS A 110 10.17 -6.43 -12.26
CA LYS A 110 11.33 -5.55 -12.13
C LYS A 110 11.13 -4.42 -11.12
N ASN A 111 9.94 -3.84 -11.08
CA ASN A 111 9.61 -2.73 -10.20
C ASN A 111 8.74 -3.16 -9.02
N CYS A 112 8.75 -4.44 -8.69
CA CYS A 112 7.95 -5.01 -7.62
C CYS A 112 8.82 -5.43 -6.45
N ILE A 113 8.34 -5.15 -5.25
CA ILE A 113 8.88 -5.72 -4.02
C ILE A 113 7.76 -6.58 -3.42
N MET A 114 8.01 -7.88 -3.34
CA MET A 114 7.06 -8.81 -2.75
C MET A 114 7.21 -8.82 -1.23
N VAL A 115 6.10 -8.60 -0.54
CA VAL A 115 6.04 -8.50 0.91
C VAL A 115 4.99 -9.46 1.43
N ASN A 116 5.34 -10.31 2.39
CA ASN A 116 4.39 -11.20 3.04
C ASN A 116 3.78 -10.59 4.29
N ASP A 117 4.63 -10.21 5.24
CA ASP A 117 4.24 -9.54 6.47
C ASP A 117 5.07 -8.26 6.58
N PHE A 118 4.42 -7.14 6.36
CA PHE A 118 5.10 -5.84 6.23
C PHE A 118 5.82 -5.49 7.54
N CYS A 119 7.13 -5.31 7.46
CA CYS A 119 7.98 -5.05 8.61
C CYS A 119 9.08 -4.04 8.27
N SER A 120 9.90 -3.70 9.26
CA SER A 120 10.96 -2.71 9.09
C SER A 120 12.00 -3.09 8.04
N GLN A 121 12.26 -4.39 7.85
CA GLN A 121 13.17 -4.87 6.81
C GLN A 121 12.64 -4.54 5.42
N ASP A 122 11.34 -4.63 5.22
CA ASP A 122 10.71 -4.25 3.96
C ASP A 122 10.83 -2.75 3.71
N VAL A 123 10.73 -1.94 4.75
CA VAL A 123 10.95 -0.49 4.65
C VAL A 123 12.35 -0.20 4.10
N GLU A 124 13.38 -0.88 4.61
CA GLU A 124 14.75 -0.70 4.14
C GLU A 124 14.90 -1.07 2.67
N LYS A 125 14.25 -2.17 2.23
CA LYS A 125 14.26 -2.59 0.82
C LYS A 125 13.58 -1.55 -0.08
N ILE A 126 12.47 -0.99 0.39
CA ILE A 126 11.73 0.02 -0.36
C ILE A 126 12.55 1.31 -0.46
N LEU A 127 13.12 1.76 0.65
CA LEU A 127 13.93 2.98 0.69
C LEU A 127 15.17 2.88 -0.20
N ALA A 128 15.75 1.69 -0.33
CA ALA A 128 16.91 1.48 -1.19
C ALA A 128 16.57 1.62 -2.69
N ARG A 129 15.29 1.61 -3.05
CA ARG A 129 14.83 1.64 -4.44
C ARG A 129 14.07 2.91 -4.82
N ILE A 130 13.88 3.78 -3.87
CA ILE A 130 13.22 5.07 -4.13
C ILE A 130 14.23 6.14 -4.56
#